data_7b317475a168a68042f9f2d17c50374b
#
_entry.id   7b317475a168a68042f9f2d17c50374b
#
_cell.length_a   1.000
_cell.length_b   1.000
_cell.length_c   1.000
_cell.angle_alpha   90.00
_cell.angle_beta   90.00
_cell.angle_gamma   90.00
#
_symmetry.space_group_name_H-M   'P 1'
#
loop_
_entity.id
_entity.type
_entity.pdbx_description
1 polymer ?
#
loop_
_entity_poly.entity_id
_entity_poly.type
_entity_poly.pdbx_seq_one_letter_code
_entity_poly.pdbx_strand_id
1 'polypeptide(L)'
;MKARIWMVGIAVVALVLVLSGGWLWRGAVASSPLAEKVNYDDQGRLLFPQDWRRWVLVGSSLGLGYSDREGPAGQQAFHHVLMEPSAFQHFERTGEFAEKTMFALAIYSQGSRESIARAGSYTKDLMAVEIALKDSERFDEGWAYFGFGTGRPASQAIDQSGCWSCHNQHGQRDNVFMQFYPVLREADPTAGR
;
A
#
# COMPACT_ATOMS: atom_id res chain seq x y z
N MET A 1 -61.59 11.28 75.06
CA MET A 1 -61.61 9.91 74.53
C MET A 1 -60.93 9.94 73.18
N LYS A 2 -59.80 9.27 73.06
CA LYS A 2 -58.79 9.49 71.99
C LYS A 2 -58.96 8.42 70.89
N ALA A 3 -59.34 8.80 69.67
CA ALA A 3 -59.34 7.94 68.49
C ALA A 3 -57.95 7.87 67.87
N ARG A 4 -57.41 6.67 67.73
CA ARG A 4 -56.11 6.41 67.06
C ARG A 4 -56.42 6.00 65.61
N ILE A 5 -56.02 6.83 64.67
CA ILE A 5 -56.08 6.57 63.24
C ILE A 5 -54.89 5.77 62.86
N TRP A 6 -55.10 4.55 62.34
CA TRP A 6 -54.04 3.74 61.72
C TRP A 6 -53.91 4.11 60.22
N MET A 7 -52.78 4.64 59.83
CA MET A 7 -52.45 4.81 58.41
C MET A 7 -51.88 3.51 57.89
N VAL A 8 -52.59 2.92 56.93
CA VAL A 8 -52.15 1.78 56.16
C VAL A 8 -51.30 2.33 55.00
N GLY A 9 -49.99 2.09 55.05
CA GLY A 9 -49.08 2.46 53.95
C GLY A 9 -49.19 1.43 52.82
N ILE A 10 -49.60 1.88 51.64
CA ILE A 10 -49.60 1.10 50.40
C ILE A 10 -48.17 1.24 49.81
N ALA A 11 -47.39 0.18 49.86
CA ALA A 11 -46.13 0.09 49.16
C ALA A 11 -46.39 -0.24 47.67
N VAL A 12 -46.22 0.76 46.81
CA VAL A 12 -46.22 0.53 45.35
C VAL A 12 -44.84 0.01 44.94
N VAL A 13 -44.77 -1.29 44.66
CA VAL A 13 -43.58 -1.90 44.05
C VAL A 13 -43.61 -1.58 42.56
N ALA A 14 -42.81 -0.61 42.13
CA ALA A 14 -42.56 -0.34 40.72
C ALA A 14 -41.63 -1.41 40.14
N LEU A 15 -42.19 -2.35 39.38
CA LEU A 15 -41.43 -3.35 38.63
C LEU A 15 -40.80 -2.68 37.42
N VAL A 16 -39.52 -2.29 37.49
CA VAL A 16 -38.78 -1.80 36.35
C VAL A 16 -38.34 -3.01 35.50
N LEU A 17 -39.07 -3.28 34.43
CA LEU A 17 -38.65 -4.19 33.37
C LEU A 17 -37.53 -3.55 32.60
N VAL A 18 -36.27 -3.90 32.95
CA VAL A 18 -35.10 -3.59 32.12
C VAL A 18 -35.17 -4.52 30.90
N LEU A 19 -35.77 -4.04 29.82
CA LEU A 19 -35.63 -4.64 28.51
C LEU A 19 -34.17 -4.44 28.07
N SER A 20 -33.32 -5.41 28.36
CA SER A 20 -31.97 -5.53 27.82
C SER A 20 -32.08 -5.86 26.31
N GLY A 21 -32.48 -4.86 25.52
CA GLY A 21 -32.31 -4.89 24.09
C GLY A 21 -30.80 -4.94 23.79
N GLY A 22 -30.31 -6.15 23.58
CA GLY A 22 -28.97 -6.36 23.07
C GLY A 22 -28.85 -5.70 21.68
N TRP A 23 -28.39 -4.47 21.67
CA TRP A 23 -27.92 -3.84 20.47
C TRP A 23 -26.65 -4.60 20.07
N LEU A 24 -26.82 -5.56 19.15
CA LEU A 24 -25.69 -6.08 18.38
C LEU A 24 -25.12 -4.89 17.60
N TRP A 25 -24.16 -4.22 18.21
CA TRP A 25 -23.23 -3.36 17.47
C TRP A 25 -22.49 -4.28 16.50
N ARG A 26 -23.05 -4.49 15.29
CA ARG A 26 -22.24 -4.82 14.15
C ARG A 26 -21.39 -3.57 13.93
N GLY A 27 -20.22 -3.54 14.56
CA GLY A 27 -19.20 -2.57 14.23
C GLY A 27 -19.00 -2.66 12.73
N ALA A 28 -19.43 -1.65 11.98
CA ALA A 28 -18.98 -1.48 10.62
C ALA A 28 -17.46 -1.44 10.71
N VAL A 29 -16.80 -2.48 10.22
CA VAL A 29 -15.34 -2.46 10.06
C VAL A 29 -15.12 -1.33 9.06
N ALA A 30 -14.66 -0.19 9.58
CA ALA A 30 -14.30 0.93 8.70
C ALA A 30 -13.23 0.41 7.74
N SER A 31 -13.51 0.48 6.45
CA SER A 31 -12.52 0.13 5.43
C SER A 31 -11.26 0.94 5.70
N SER A 32 -10.10 0.28 5.61
CA SER A 32 -8.82 0.99 5.70
C SER A 32 -8.80 2.09 4.64
N PRO A 33 -8.28 3.29 4.94
CA PRO A 33 -8.07 4.34 3.92
C PRO A 33 -7.29 3.84 2.69
N LEU A 34 -6.46 2.82 2.86
CA LEU A 34 -5.74 2.14 1.78
C LEU A 34 -6.68 1.31 0.90
N ALA A 35 -7.67 0.64 1.49
CA ALA A 35 -8.63 -0.19 0.73
C ALA A 35 -9.48 0.65 -0.24
N GLU A 36 -9.79 1.90 0.09
CA GLU A 36 -10.56 2.81 -0.77
C GLU A 36 -9.81 3.23 -2.03
N LYS A 37 -8.46 3.08 -2.05
CA LYS A 37 -7.61 3.46 -3.18
C LYS A 37 -7.36 2.32 -4.16
N VAL A 38 -7.62 1.08 -3.76
CA VAL A 38 -7.48 -0.10 -4.60
C VAL A 38 -8.80 -0.38 -5.29
N ASN A 39 -8.85 -0.18 -6.59
CA ASN A 39 -10.06 -0.38 -7.38
C ASN A 39 -9.83 -1.39 -8.49
N TYR A 40 -10.82 -2.24 -8.71
CA TYR A 40 -10.85 -3.22 -9.78
C TYR A 40 -12.05 -2.97 -10.69
N ASP A 41 -11.92 -3.32 -11.96
CA ASP A 41 -13.05 -3.33 -12.88
C ASP A 41 -13.88 -4.63 -12.76
N ASP A 42 -14.97 -4.72 -13.52
CA ASP A 42 -15.89 -5.87 -13.55
C ASP A 42 -15.22 -7.17 -14.01
N GLN A 43 -14.04 -7.10 -14.63
CA GLN A 43 -13.22 -8.25 -15.04
C GLN A 43 -12.15 -8.62 -14.00
N GLY A 44 -12.15 -7.94 -12.86
CA GLY A 44 -11.18 -8.15 -11.78
C GLY A 44 -9.78 -7.66 -12.09
N ARG A 45 -9.62 -6.75 -13.06
CA ARG A 45 -8.34 -6.11 -13.37
C ARG A 45 -8.14 -4.90 -12.47
N LEU A 46 -6.93 -4.72 -11.95
CA LEU A 46 -6.59 -3.52 -11.17
C LEU A 46 -6.69 -2.28 -12.06
N LEU A 47 -7.44 -1.27 -11.62
CA LEU A 47 -7.47 0.03 -12.27
C LEU A 47 -6.20 0.81 -11.99
N PHE A 48 -5.71 1.53 -13.02
CA PHE A 48 -4.48 2.30 -12.90
C PHE A 48 -4.65 3.45 -11.89
N PRO A 49 -3.84 3.54 -10.83
CA PRO A 49 -3.91 4.63 -9.86
C PRO A 49 -3.45 5.94 -10.51
N GLN A 50 -4.39 6.85 -10.81
CA GLN A 50 -4.11 8.07 -11.57
C GLN A 50 -3.23 9.08 -10.84
N ASP A 51 -3.18 8.98 -9.50
CA ASP A 51 -2.44 9.89 -8.63
C ASP A 51 -1.01 9.42 -8.29
N TRP A 52 -0.55 8.30 -8.85
CA TRP A 52 0.74 7.69 -8.55
C TRP A 52 1.94 8.68 -8.60
N ARG A 53 1.87 9.70 -9.44
CA ARG A 53 2.92 10.74 -9.55
C ARG A 53 3.06 11.62 -8.30
N ARG A 54 2.08 11.57 -7.39
CA ARG A 54 2.06 12.30 -6.12
C ARG A 54 2.51 11.43 -4.95
N TRP A 55 2.87 10.18 -5.22
CA TRP A 55 3.29 9.25 -4.18
C TRP A 55 4.70 9.57 -3.70
N VAL A 56 5.07 9.03 -2.54
CA VAL A 56 6.36 9.25 -1.89
C VAL A 56 7.45 8.50 -2.64
N LEU A 57 8.43 9.19 -3.19
CA LEU A 57 9.61 8.57 -3.80
C LEU A 57 10.45 7.91 -2.71
N VAL A 58 10.53 6.59 -2.72
CA VAL A 58 11.26 5.82 -1.70
C VAL A 58 12.61 5.31 -2.17
N GLY A 59 12.83 5.19 -3.46
CA GLY A 59 14.09 4.75 -4.05
C GLY A 59 14.22 5.12 -5.52
N SER A 60 15.46 5.23 -5.96
CA SER A 60 15.80 5.48 -7.36
C SER A 60 17.07 4.74 -7.72
N SER A 61 17.13 4.18 -8.93
CA SER A 61 18.33 3.51 -9.45
C SER A 61 18.48 3.75 -10.94
N LEU A 62 19.69 3.57 -11.44
CA LEU A 62 20.02 3.62 -12.87
C LEU A 62 20.68 2.30 -13.25
N GLY A 63 20.12 1.62 -14.26
CA GLY A 63 20.68 0.39 -14.79
C GLY A 63 20.60 -0.82 -13.84
N LEU A 64 19.80 -0.73 -12.76
CA LEU A 64 19.58 -1.85 -11.86
C LEU A 64 18.89 -2.98 -12.62
N GLY A 65 19.57 -4.09 -12.82
CA GLY A 65 19.09 -5.28 -13.49
C GLY A 65 19.25 -6.51 -12.62
N TYR A 66 18.56 -7.58 -12.99
CA TYR A 66 18.57 -8.86 -12.26
C TYR A 66 19.43 -9.93 -12.96
N SER A 67 20.29 -9.52 -13.87
CA SER A 67 21.26 -10.40 -14.56
C SER A 67 22.65 -9.77 -14.53
N ASP A 68 23.69 -10.62 -14.63
CA ASP A 68 25.08 -10.19 -14.70
C ASP A 68 25.43 -9.43 -15.99
N ARG A 69 24.46 -9.19 -16.85
CA ARG A 69 24.66 -8.45 -18.11
C ARG A 69 24.40 -6.97 -17.85
N GLU A 70 25.46 -6.18 -17.89
CA GLU A 70 25.30 -4.74 -18.04
C GLU A 70 24.63 -4.43 -19.39
N GLY A 71 23.58 -3.61 -19.36
CA GLY A 71 23.02 -3.06 -20.59
C GLY A 71 24.05 -2.15 -21.30
N PRO A 72 23.90 -1.89 -22.61
CA PRO A 72 24.79 -0.99 -23.32
C PRO A 72 24.88 0.37 -22.64
N ALA A 73 26.08 0.93 -22.57
CA ALA A 73 26.31 2.25 -22.00
C ALA A 73 25.39 3.29 -22.67
N GLY A 74 24.66 4.09 -21.88
CA GLY A 74 23.72 5.10 -22.38
C GLY A 74 22.33 4.55 -22.74
N GLN A 75 22.04 3.26 -22.54
CA GLN A 75 20.74 2.64 -22.73
C GLN A 75 20.14 2.07 -21.44
N GLN A 76 20.67 2.48 -20.31
CA GLN A 76 20.18 2.07 -19.00
C GLN A 76 18.84 2.77 -18.71
N ALA A 77 17.96 2.13 -17.94
CA ALA A 77 16.73 2.72 -17.48
C ALA A 77 16.87 3.29 -16.08
N PHE A 78 16.22 4.42 -15.82
CA PHE A 78 15.96 4.89 -14.47
C PHE A 78 14.75 4.15 -13.91
N HIS A 79 14.88 3.63 -12.71
CA HIS A 79 13.80 3.05 -11.93
C HIS A 79 13.51 3.97 -10.75
N HIS A 80 12.32 4.56 -10.72
CA HIS A 80 11.84 5.34 -9.59
C HIS A 80 10.76 4.54 -8.89
N VAL A 81 10.94 4.26 -7.62
CA VAL A 81 9.98 3.52 -6.80
C VAL A 81 9.27 4.49 -5.87
N LEU A 82 7.95 4.53 -5.99
CA LEU A 82 7.10 5.41 -5.21
C LEU A 82 6.12 4.56 -4.39
N MET A 83 5.85 4.98 -3.16
CA MET A 83 4.90 4.32 -2.26
C MET A 83 3.69 5.20 -2.03
N GLU A 84 2.49 4.60 -1.99
CA GLU A 84 1.25 5.32 -1.70
C GLU A 84 1.36 6.05 -0.35
N PRO A 85 0.98 7.34 -0.26
CA PRO A 85 1.27 8.17 0.92
C PRO A 85 0.69 7.65 2.23
N SER A 86 -0.53 7.07 2.22
CA SER A 86 -1.13 6.54 3.45
C SER A 86 -0.45 5.24 3.90
N ALA A 87 0.00 4.42 2.93
CA ALA A 87 0.81 3.24 3.21
C ALA A 87 2.18 3.62 3.77
N PHE A 88 2.81 4.65 3.22
CA PHE A 88 4.06 5.19 3.74
C PHE A 88 3.91 5.69 5.18
N GLN A 89 2.87 6.48 5.49
CA GLN A 89 2.57 6.92 6.85
C GLN A 89 2.30 5.76 7.82
N HIS A 90 1.67 4.68 7.34
CA HIS A 90 1.50 3.48 8.16
C HIS A 90 2.86 2.85 8.47
N PHE A 91 3.70 2.67 7.46
CA PHE A 91 5.04 2.11 7.60
C PHE A 91 5.91 2.93 8.56
N GLU A 92 5.92 4.27 8.47
CA GLU A 92 6.64 5.16 9.39
C GLU A 92 6.27 4.93 10.87
N ARG A 93 5.02 4.57 11.14
CA ARG A 93 4.56 4.33 12.51
C ARG A 93 4.82 2.92 13.02
N THR A 94 4.82 1.93 12.14
CA THR A 94 4.77 0.51 12.53
C THR A 94 5.99 -0.29 12.09
N GLY A 95 6.66 0.11 11.02
CA GLY A 95 7.67 -0.68 10.33
C GLY A 95 7.09 -1.82 9.47
N GLU A 96 5.77 -1.87 9.28
CA GLU A 96 5.06 -2.93 8.58
C GLU A 96 4.33 -2.40 7.35
N PHE A 97 4.23 -3.21 6.31
CA PHE A 97 3.40 -2.92 5.15
C PHE A 97 1.98 -3.42 5.39
N ALA A 98 1.03 -2.48 5.50
CA ALA A 98 -0.39 -2.80 5.69
C ALA A 98 -0.97 -3.50 4.44
N GLU A 99 -2.10 -4.20 4.63
CA GLU A 99 -2.91 -4.66 3.51
C GLU A 99 -3.34 -3.49 2.62
N LYS A 100 -3.40 -3.72 1.32
CA LYS A 100 -3.67 -2.72 0.27
C LYS A 100 -2.54 -1.68 0.08
N THR A 101 -1.35 -1.92 0.65
CA THR A 101 -0.16 -1.13 0.31
C THR A 101 0.14 -1.25 -1.19
N MET A 102 0.40 -0.10 -1.83
CA MET A 102 0.82 -0.04 -3.22
C MET A 102 2.18 0.63 -3.38
N PHE A 103 3.00 0.04 -4.25
CA PHE A 103 4.19 0.68 -4.82
C PHE A 103 4.02 0.87 -6.32
N ALA A 104 4.52 1.98 -6.84
CA ALA A 104 4.66 2.20 -8.27
C ALA A 104 6.14 2.18 -8.65
N LEU A 105 6.51 1.32 -9.58
CA LEU A 105 7.80 1.36 -10.26
C LEU A 105 7.60 2.11 -11.58
N ALA A 106 8.13 3.33 -11.65
CA ALA A 106 8.14 4.13 -12.86
C ALA A 106 9.49 3.98 -13.57
N ILE A 107 9.45 3.46 -14.79
CA ILE A 107 10.62 3.16 -15.61
C ILE A 107 10.76 4.25 -16.66
N TYR A 108 11.92 4.90 -16.69
CA TYR A 108 12.21 5.98 -17.62
C TYR A 108 13.45 5.67 -18.45
N SER A 109 13.47 6.16 -19.68
CA SER A 109 14.66 6.15 -20.51
C SER A 109 15.73 7.10 -19.95
N GLN A 110 16.98 6.77 -20.24
CA GLN A 110 18.12 7.60 -19.94
C GLN A 110 18.32 8.68 -20.98
N GLY A 111 18.44 9.94 -20.58
CA GLY A 111 18.97 11.05 -21.37
C GLY A 111 20.36 11.42 -20.91
N SER A 112 21.18 11.97 -21.82
CA SER A 112 22.53 12.47 -21.53
C SER A 112 22.95 13.52 -22.56
N ARG A 113 23.91 14.37 -22.19
CA ARG A 113 24.59 15.34 -23.07
C ARG A 113 23.63 16.22 -23.85
N GLU A 114 22.66 16.81 -23.19
CA GLU A 114 21.69 17.71 -23.78
C GLU A 114 21.78 19.09 -23.10
N SER A 115 21.77 20.18 -23.89
CA SER A 115 21.86 21.55 -23.41
C SER A 115 23.06 21.77 -22.49
N ILE A 116 22.85 22.19 -21.24
CA ILE A 116 23.89 22.41 -20.21
C ILE A 116 24.35 21.10 -19.56
N ALA A 117 23.64 20.01 -19.74
CA ALA A 117 24.00 18.70 -19.18
C ALA A 117 25.14 18.04 -19.97
N ARG A 118 26.37 18.52 -19.75
CA ARG A 118 27.56 18.06 -20.49
C ARG A 118 28.12 16.73 -20.02
N ALA A 119 27.76 16.32 -18.79
CA ALA A 119 28.14 15.06 -18.17
C ALA A 119 26.98 14.50 -17.35
N GLY A 120 27.01 13.19 -17.08
CA GLY A 120 25.98 12.50 -16.31
C GLY A 120 24.77 12.09 -17.15
N SER A 121 23.75 11.63 -16.45
CA SER A 121 22.51 11.11 -17.01
C SER A 121 21.31 11.72 -16.30
N TYR A 122 20.20 11.84 -17.00
CA TYR A 122 18.94 12.34 -16.46
C TYR A 122 17.77 11.48 -16.94
N THR A 123 16.69 11.52 -16.18
CA THR A 123 15.41 10.88 -16.51
C THR A 123 14.77 11.56 -17.72
N LYS A 124 14.47 10.81 -18.80
CA LYS A 124 13.91 11.38 -20.01
C LYS A 124 12.44 10.98 -20.21
N ASP A 125 12.16 9.93 -20.94
CA ASP A 125 10.78 9.57 -21.32
C ASP A 125 10.26 8.43 -20.44
N LEU A 126 8.99 8.50 -20.02
CA LEU A 126 8.33 7.41 -19.31
C LEU A 126 8.14 6.22 -20.28
N MET A 127 8.69 5.08 -19.92
CA MET A 127 8.62 3.84 -20.69
C MET A 127 7.53 2.90 -20.18
N ALA A 128 7.41 2.78 -18.84
CA ALA A 128 6.41 1.93 -18.22
C ALA A 128 6.13 2.35 -16.77
N VAL A 129 4.96 1.95 -16.27
CA VAL A 129 4.62 1.94 -14.85
C VAL A 129 4.17 0.53 -14.49
N GLU A 130 4.73 0.00 -13.41
CA GLU A 130 4.31 -1.25 -12.81
C GLU A 130 3.83 -0.98 -11.38
N ILE A 131 2.81 -1.70 -10.93
CA ILE A 131 2.27 -1.58 -9.58
C ILE A 131 2.50 -2.90 -8.85
N ALA A 132 3.11 -2.85 -7.67
CA ALA A 132 3.06 -3.93 -6.68
C ALA A 132 1.98 -3.60 -5.66
N LEU A 133 1.10 -4.56 -5.39
CA LEU A 133 -0.01 -4.42 -4.45
C LEU A 133 0.01 -5.56 -3.44
N LYS A 134 -0.03 -5.23 -2.15
CA LYS A 134 -0.27 -6.19 -1.08
C LYS A 134 -1.77 -6.42 -0.90
N ASP A 135 -2.23 -7.64 -1.13
CA ASP A 135 -3.65 -8.03 -1.01
C ASP A 135 -3.78 -9.52 -0.71
N SER A 136 -3.58 -9.90 0.54
CA SER A 136 -3.63 -11.30 1.01
C SER A 136 -5.05 -11.90 0.95
N GLU A 137 -6.09 -11.08 0.81
CA GLU A 137 -7.46 -11.57 0.63
C GLU A 137 -7.71 -12.06 -0.80
N ARG A 138 -6.91 -11.57 -1.76
CA ARG A 138 -7.11 -11.83 -3.18
C ARG A 138 -6.01 -12.68 -3.80
N PHE A 139 -4.80 -12.65 -3.24
CA PHE A 139 -3.62 -13.34 -3.74
C PHE A 139 -2.97 -14.17 -2.65
N ASP A 140 -2.88 -15.48 -2.85
CA ASP A 140 -2.36 -16.43 -1.85
C ASP A 140 -0.93 -16.10 -1.41
N GLU A 141 -0.13 -15.52 -2.30
CA GLU A 141 1.23 -15.05 -2.01
C GLU A 141 1.30 -13.71 -1.27
N GLY A 142 0.16 -13.09 -1.00
CA GLY A 142 0.03 -11.79 -0.32
C GLY A 142 0.35 -10.57 -1.19
N TRP A 143 1.18 -10.71 -2.21
CA TRP A 143 1.56 -9.65 -3.15
C TRP A 143 1.26 -10.03 -4.59
N ALA A 144 0.80 -9.04 -5.38
CA ALA A 144 0.62 -9.18 -6.81
C ALA A 144 1.23 -8.00 -7.58
N TYR A 145 1.58 -8.22 -8.84
CA TYR A 145 2.29 -7.28 -9.69
C TYR A 145 1.50 -7.03 -10.96
N PHE A 146 1.44 -5.78 -11.42
CA PHE A 146 0.60 -5.35 -12.52
C PHE A 146 1.38 -4.43 -13.45
N GLY A 147 1.38 -4.71 -14.76
CA GLY A 147 2.05 -3.88 -15.75
C GLY A 147 1.06 -2.97 -16.47
N PHE A 148 1.28 -1.67 -16.41
CA PHE A 148 0.41 -0.67 -17.05
C PHE A 148 1.02 -0.01 -18.29
N GLY A 149 2.25 -0.35 -18.67
CA GLY A 149 2.94 0.35 -19.75
C GLY A 149 3.01 1.85 -19.47
N THR A 150 2.72 2.68 -20.48
CA THR A 150 2.73 4.14 -20.30
C THR A 150 1.42 4.73 -19.75
N GLY A 151 0.47 3.90 -19.30
CA GLY A 151 -0.79 4.37 -18.70
C GLY A 151 -2.04 3.62 -19.20
N ARG A 152 -1.94 2.33 -19.42
CA ARG A 152 -3.09 1.45 -19.68
C ARG A 152 -4.10 1.59 -18.55
N PRO A 153 -5.42 1.68 -18.81
CA PRO A 153 -6.42 2.00 -17.77
C PRO A 153 -6.62 0.89 -16.73
N ALA A 154 -6.37 -0.39 -17.11
CA ALA A 154 -6.51 -1.54 -16.22
C ALA A 154 -5.52 -2.64 -16.59
N SER A 155 -5.11 -3.47 -15.64
CA SER A 155 -4.20 -4.58 -15.84
C SER A 155 -4.60 -5.81 -15.02
N GLN A 156 -4.43 -7.01 -15.61
CA GLN A 156 -4.42 -8.27 -14.87
C GLN A 156 -3.12 -8.38 -14.08
N ALA A 157 -3.15 -9.17 -13.00
CA ALA A 157 -1.93 -9.56 -12.30
C ALA A 157 -1.00 -10.31 -13.28
N ILE A 158 0.27 -9.99 -13.24
CA ILE A 158 1.33 -10.71 -13.96
C ILE A 158 1.47 -12.10 -13.33
N ASP A 159 1.86 -13.09 -14.12
CA ASP A 159 2.15 -14.43 -13.60
C ASP A 159 3.14 -14.35 -12.42
N GLN A 160 2.73 -14.91 -11.30
CA GLN A 160 3.48 -14.88 -10.05
C GLN A 160 4.85 -15.54 -10.14
N SER A 161 5.02 -16.51 -11.03
CA SER A 161 6.30 -17.24 -11.21
C SER A 161 7.47 -16.30 -11.57
N GLY A 162 7.20 -15.16 -12.21
CA GLY A 162 8.20 -14.17 -12.59
C GLY A 162 8.54 -13.19 -11.47
N CYS A 163 7.61 -12.28 -11.17
CA CYS A 163 7.87 -11.18 -10.25
C CYS A 163 7.94 -11.63 -8.79
N TRP A 164 6.92 -12.38 -8.33
CA TRP A 164 6.82 -12.78 -6.93
C TRP A 164 8.00 -13.65 -6.47
N SER A 165 8.44 -14.63 -7.27
CA SER A 165 9.54 -15.51 -6.87
C SER A 165 10.83 -14.75 -6.58
N CYS A 166 11.15 -13.75 -7.42
CA CYS A 166 12.32 -12.89 -7.21
C CYS A 166 12.13 -12.00 -5.97
N HIS A 167 10.97 -11.38 -5.80
CA HIS A 167 10.66 -10.55 -4.63
C HIS A 167 10.67 -11.36 -3.33
N ASN A 168 10.13 -12.58 -3.33
CA ASN A 168 10.12 -13.47 -2.17
C ASN A 168 11.54 -13.93 -1.80
N GLN A 169 12.38 -14.21 -2.79
CA GLN A 169 13.75 -14.68 -2.57
C GLN A 169 14.69 -13.57 -2.11
N HIS A 170 14.53 -12.35 -2.62
CA HIS A 170 15.51 -11.27 -2.48
C HIS A 170 14.97 -10.03 -1.75
N GLY A 171 13.67 -9.93 -1.51
CA GLY A 171 13.07 -8.87 -0.71
C GLY A 171 13.59 -8.93 0.73
N GLN A 172 14.08 -7.82 1.23
CA GLN A 172 14.63 -7.75 2.59
C GLN A 172 13.54 -7.87 3.66
N ARG A 173 12.34 -7.36 3.37
CA ARG A 173 11.18 -7.43 4.27
C ARG A 173 9.90 -7.55 3.47
N ASP A 174 9.07 -8.56 3.76
CA ASP A 174 7.73 -8.75 3.20
C ASP A 174 7.71 -8.54 1.66
N ASN A 175 8.60 -9.23 0.95
CA ASN A 175 8.77 -9.17 -0.51
C ASN A 175 9.17 -7.77 -1.06
N VAL A 176 9.58 -6.82 -0.21
CA VAL A 176 10.02 -5.48 -0.61
C VAL A 176 11.54 -5.36 -0.55
N PHE A 177 12.14 -4.82 -1.60
CA PHE A 177 13.59 -4.58 -1.72
C PHE A 177 14.04 -3.36 -0.92
N MET A 178 13.79 -3.34 0.39
CA MET A 178 14.16 -2.22 1.26
C MET A 178 15.65 -1.87 1.19
N GLN A 179 16.51 -2.83 0.88
CA GLN A 179 17.94 -2.62 0.69
C GLN A 179 18.25 -1.55 -0.39
N PHE A 180 17.33 -1.33 -1.34
CA PHE A 180 17.47 -0.31 -2.39
C PHE A 180 16.67 0.96 -2.12
N TYR A 181 15.88 1.02 -1.02
CA TYR A 181 14.98 2.12 -0.71
C TYR A 181 15.44 2.89 0.54
N PRO A 182 16.36 3.88 0.39
CA PRO A 182 16.92 4.60 1.54
C PRO A 182 15.85 5.29 2.39
N VAL A 183 14.83 5.86 1.75
CA VAL A 183 13.74 6.55 2.46
C VAL A 183 12.98 5.61 3.39
N LEU A 184 12.71 4.36 2.97
CA LEU A 184 12.07 3.38 3.85
C LEU A 184 12.98 2.93 5.00
N ARG A 185 14.29 2.77 4.74
CA ARG A 185 15.24 2.40 5.81
C ARG A 185 15.37 3.51 6.86
N GLU A 186 15.33 4.77 6.45
CA GLU A 186 15.37 5.93 7.36
C GLU A 186 14.05 6.09 8.12
N ALA A 187 12.92 5.80 7.48
CA ALA A 187 11.59 5.89 8.07
C ALA A 187 11.23 4.69 8.98
N ASP A 188 12.02 3.61 8.95
CA ASP A 188 11.72 2.37 9.70
C ASP A 188 11.88 2.58 11.22
N PRO A 189 10.79 2.57 12.01
CA PRO A 189 10.86 2.77 13.46
C PRO A 189 11.48 1.57 14.19
N THR A 190 11.71 0.46 13.48
CA THR A 190 12.32 -0.77 14.02
C THR A 190 13.80 -0.87 13.71
N ALA A 191 14.35 0.02 12.87
CA ALA A 191 15.77 0.07 12.56
C ALA A 191 16.58 0.46 13.81
N GLY A 192 17.44 -0.43 14.27
CA GLY A 192 18.30 -0.19 15.45
C GLY A 192 17.78 -0.74 16.78
N ARG A 193 16.75 -1.61 16.77
CA ARG A 193 16.37 -2.40 17.95
C ARG A 193 17.01 -3.78 17.93
#